data_5fdbe17ed4ae2b4fe4886e44190417d0
#
_entry.id   5fdbe17ed4ae2b4fe4886e44190417d0
#
_cell.length_a   1.000
_cell.length_b   1.000
_cell.length_c   1.000
_cell.angle_alpha   90.00
_cell.angle_beta   90.00
_cell.angle_gamma   90.00
#
_symmetry.space_group_name_H-M   'P 1'
#
loop_
_entity.id
_entity.type
_entity.pdbx_description
1 polymer ?
#
loop_
_entity_poly.entity_id
_entity_poly.type
_entity_poly.pdbx_seq_one_letter_code
_entity_poly.pdbx_strand_id
1 'polypeptide(L)' 'MSCLLCGSGNEAELTGEIVIHFSGLKNLEKPGVWLFPKLLVCLDCGFSYFTVAERELTSIAHTLEIS' A
#
# COMPACT_ATOMS: atom_id res chain seq x y z
N MET A 1 12.50 -14.00 5.77
CA MET A 1 11.41 -14.60 4.99
C MET A 1 11.76 -14.65 3.52
N SER A 2 11.20 -15.59 2.80
CA SER A 2 11.46 -15.72 1.38
C SER A 2 10.52 -14.85 0.56
N CYS A 3 11.03 -14.34 -0.56
CA CYS A 3 10.20 -13.62 -1.50
C CYS A 3 9.09 -14.53 -2.05
N LEU A 4 7.87 -14.03 -2.10
CA LEU A 4 6.73 -14.80 -2.59
C LEU A 4 6.78 -15.06 -4.09
N LEU A 5 7.56 -14.28 -4.82
CA LEU A 5 7.65 -14.40 -6.27
C LEU A 5 8.83 -15.23 -6.73
N CYS A 6 10.03 -14.95 -6.22
CA CYS A 6 11.24 -15.64 -6.68
C CYS A 6 11.88 -16.56 -5.63
N GLY A 7 11.40 -16.55 -4.41
CA GLY A 7 11.89 -17.41 -3.34
C GLY A 7 13.19 -16.96 -2.69
N SER A 8 13.73 -15.81 -3.08
CA SER A 8 14.97 -15.29 -2.50
C SER A 8 14.75 -14.84 -1.07
N GLY A 9 15.76 -15.00 -0.23
CA GLY A 9 15.76 -14.45 1.11
C GLY A 9 16.36 -13.05 1.21
N ASN A 10 16.74 -12.47 0.10
CA ASN A 10 17.40 -11.16 0.08
C ASN A 10 16.37 -10.02 0.04
N GLU A 11 15.72 -9.81 1.18
CA GLU A 11 14.68 -8.79 1.32
C GLU A 11 15.12 -7.71 2.26
N ALA A 12 14.63 -6.48 2.02
CA ALA A 12 14.85 -5.34 2.90
C ALA A 12 13.51 -4.78 3.36
N GLU A 13 13.44 -4.38 4.62
CA GLU A 13 12.27 -3.71 5.18
C GLU A 13 12.56 -2.21 5.17
N LEU A 14 11.77 -1.46 4.42
CA LEU A 14 11.95 -0.03 4.25
C LEU A 14 10.65 0.70 4.56
N THR A 15 10.77 1.96 5.00
CA THR A 15 9.61 2.79 5.23
C THR A 15 9.26 3.52 3.94
N GLY A 16 7.99 3.47 3.55
CA GLY A 16 7.52 4.14 2.34
C GLY A 16 6.42 5.12 2.62
N GLU A 17 6.11 5.92 1.63
CA GLU A 17 4.96 6.81 1.63
C GLU A 17 4.12 6.49 0.40
N ILE A 18 2.84 6.23 0.62
CA ILE A 18 1.93 5.84 -0.45
C ILE A 18 0.70 6.72 -0.38
N VAL A 19 0.29 7.24 -1.53
CA VAL A 19 -0.96 7.99 -1.64
C VAL A 19 -1.93 7.14 -2.46
N ILE A 20 -3.07 6.83 -1.86
CA ILE A 20 -4.10 6.10 -2.58
C ILE A 20 -5.06 7.12 -3.19
N HIS A 21 -5.20 7.06 -4.51
CA HIS A 21 -6.09 7.92 -5.26
C HIS A 21 -7.37 7.17 -5.56
N PHE A 22 -8.50 7.85 -5.39
CA PHE A 22 -9.80 7.26 -5.66
C PHE A 22 -10.27 7.71 -7.04
N SER A 23 -9.65 7.14 -8.08
CA SER A 23 -10.02 7.46 -9.45
C SER A 23 -11.34 6.81 -9.82
N GLY A 24 -12.09 7.45 -10.70
CA GLY A 24 -13.39 6.95 -11.13
C GLY A 24 -14.54 7.33 -10.22
N LEU A 25 -14.29 8.04 -9.15
CA LEU A 25 -15.33 8.54 -8.26
C LEU A 25 -15.90 9.85 -8.79
N LYS A 26 -17.16 10.10 -8.47
CA LYS A 26 -17.83 11.32 -8.93
C LYS A 26 -17.24 12.58 -8.33
N ASN A 27 -16.74 12.49 -7.13
CA ASN A 27 -16.13 13.63 -6.45
C ASN A 27 -14.61 13.56 -6.59
N LEU A 28 -14.11 14.19 -7.64
CA LEU A 28 -12.69 14.19 -7.94
C LEU A 28 -11.85 15.06 -7.02
N GLU A 29 -12.50 15.87 -6.20
CA GLU A 29 -11.81 16.77 -5.28
C GLU A 29 -11.41 16.12 -3.96
N LYS A 30 -11.82 14.89 -3.72
CA LYS A 30 -11.42 14.21 -2.50
C LYS A 30 -9.92 13.99 -2.48
N PRO A 31 -9.26 14.37 -1.38
CA PRO A 31 -7.83 14.10 -1.26
C PRO A 31 -7.57 12.60 -1.18
N GLY A 32 -6.40 12.20 -1.62
CA GLY A 32 -5.98 10.81 -1.47
C GLY A 32 -5.73 10.47 -0.01
N VAL A 33 -5.66 9.19 0.26
CA VAL A 33 -5.33 8.71 1.60
C VAL A 33 -3.83 8.45 1.66
N TRP A 34 -3.15 9.09 2.59
CA TRP A 34 -1.72 8.91 2.80
C TRP A 34 -1.47 7.75 3.73
N LEU A 35 -0.58 6.86 3.32
CA LEU A 35 -0.17 5.71 4.12
C LEU A 35 1.34 5.75 4.31
N PHE A 36 1.78 5.30 5.47
CA PHE A 36 3.21 5.23 5.79
C PHE A 36 3.57 3.81 6.21
N PRO A 37 3.42 2.83 5.30
CA PRO A 37 3.65 1.44 5.63
C PRO A 37 5.13 1.11 5.61
N LYS A 38 5.46 -0.02 6.22
CA LYS A 38 6.76 -0.63 6.01
C LYS A 38 6.66 -1.54 4.79
N LEU A 39 7.56 -1.33 3.86
CA LEU A 39 7.61 -2.09 2.62
C LEU A 39 8.63 -3.20 2.73
N LEU A 40 8.27 -4.39 2.29
CA LEU A 40 9.22 -5.47 2.12
C LEU A 40 9.58 -5.53 0.64
N VAL A 41 10.84 -5.33 0.34
CA VAL A 41 11.33 -5.25 -1.04
C VAL A 41 12.31 -6.38 -1.28
N CYS A 42 12.04 -7.21 -2.28
CA CYS A 42 13.00 -8.21 -2.70
C CYS A 42 14.08 -7.54 -3.54
N LEU A 43 15.33 -7.63 -3.10
CA LEU A 43 16.44 -6.97 -3.77
C LEU A 43 16.90 -7.72 -5.01
N ASP A 44 16.41 -8.94 -5.22
CA ASP A 44 16.78 -9.74 -6.37
C ASP A 44 15.83 -9.60 -7.55
N CYS A 45 14.52 -9.56 -7.30
CA CYS A 45 13.52 -9.47 -8.37
C CYS A 45 12.69 -8.18 -8.34
N GLY A 46 12.77 -7.42 -7.27
CA GLY A 46 12.02 -6.17 -7.14
C GLY A 46 10.59 -6.33 -6.65
N PHE A 47 10.15 -7.55 -6.38
CA PHE A 47 8.80 -7.76 -5.83
C PHE A 47 8.69 -7.08 -4.47
N SER A 48 7.66 -6.28 -4.30
CA SER A 48 7.47 -5.52 -3.07
C SER A 48 6.05 -5.64 -2.59
N TYR A 49 5.86 -5.64 -1.28
CA TYR A 49 4.52 -5.70 -0.71
C TYR A 49 4.49 -4.99 0.64
N PHE A 50 3.29 -4.66 1.07
CA PHE A 50 3.08 -4.02 2.36
C PHE A 50 1.67 -4.35 2.85
N THR A 51 1.44 -4.08 4.13
CA THR A 51 0.12 -4.25 4.72
C THR A 51 -0.41 -2.88 5.16
N VAL A 52 -1.71 -2.72 5.04
CA VAL A 52 -2.38 -1.49 5.46
C VAL A 52 -2.93 -1.71 6.86
N ALA A 53 -2.66 -0.79 7.77
CA ALA A 53 -3.16 -0.89 9.13
C ALA A 53 -4.69 -0.83 9.15
N GLU A 54 -5.30 -1.50 10.13
CA GLU A 54 -6.75 -1.58 10.23
C GLU A 54 -7.41 -0.22 10.24
N ARG A 55 -6.81 0.73 10.91
CA ARG A 55 -7.31 2.11 10.99
C ARG A 55 -7.39 2.76 9.62
N GLU A 56 -6.38 2.57 8.78
CA GLU A 56 -6.37 3.09 7.42
C GLU A 56 -7.34 2.34 6.52
N LEU A 57 -7.51 1.04 6.74
CA LEU A 57 -8.48 0.26 5.99
C LEU A 57 -9.89 0.79 6.22
N THR A 58 -10.22 1.13 7.46
CA THR A 58 -11.52 1.70 7.80
C THR A 58 -11.73 3.03 7.07
N SER A 59 -10.71 3.86 7.04
CA SER A 59 -10.76 5.15 6.34
C SER A 59 -10.98 4.99 4.84
N ILE A 60 -10.29 4.04 4.22
CA ILE A 60 -10.44 3.76 2.80
C ILE A 60 -11.83 3.25 2.50
N ALA A 61 -12.32 2.29 3.28
CA ALA A 61 -13.64 1.71 3.09
C ALA A 61 -14.72 2.76 3.23
N HIS A 62 -14.60 3.65 4.21
CA HIS A 62 -15.56 4.73 4.42
C HIS A 62 -15.59 5.68 3.24
N THR A 63 -14.43 6.03 2.70
CA THR A 63 -14.34 6.90 1.53
C THR A 63 -15.03 6.27 0.32
N LEU A 64 -14.84 4.97 0.12
CA LEU A 64 -15.48 4.26 -0.99
C LEU A 64 -16.99 4.16 -0.83
N GLU A 65 -17.48 4.05 0.41
CA GLU A 65 -18.91 3.95 0.68
C GLU A 65 -19.67 5.24 0.37
N ILE A 66 -19.05 6.39 0.56
CA ILE A 66 -19.71 7.68 0.37
C ILE A 66 -19.50 8.28 -1.01
N SER A 67 -18.88 7.53 -1.92
CA SER A 67 -18.60 8.02 -3.29
C SER A 67 -19.60 7.53 -4.32
#